data_f14d00874c1e39633f7de3c3c308256f
#
_entry.id   f14d00874c1e39633f7de3c3c308256f
#
_cell.length_a   1.000
_cell.length_b   1.000
_cell.length_c   1.000
_cell.angle_alpha   90.00
_cell.angle_beta   90.00
_cell.angle_gamma   90.00
#
_symmetry.space_group_name_H-M   'P 1'
#
loop_
_entity.id
_entity.type
_entity.pdbx_description
1 polymer ?
#
loop_
_entity_poly.entity_id
_entity_poly.type
_entity_poly.pdbx_seq_one_letter_code
_entity_poly.pdbx_strand_id
1 'polypeptide(L)'
;VALRDHPLCADIPWDGVEFWWSDERFLPTGDPERNDTGAFEGLLNHYPIPAQNIHQMPSSGGAATLDHGAVDYWTQITAEFGDDIAFDVCLLGVGEDAHVASLFPSSEAVRVSTPRVLAISDSPKPPPERLTFTRPLIEQSRQVWLLASGAAKADAVHCIMTMSDEVAAPASNVRGSLRTVLFLDDDAAALIEPDEDTSYPADEEYLSSEYS
;
A
#
# COMPACT_ATOMS: atom_id res chain seq x y z
N VAL A 1 -13.35 6.88 6.73
CA VAL A 1 -14.57 7.11 7.56
C VAL A 1 -15.13 5.76 8.03
N ALA A 2 -15.40 4.79 7.13
CA ALA A 2 -15.97 3.51 7.53
C ALA A 2 -15.07 2.71 8.51
N LEU A 3 -13.76 2.68 8.30
CA LEU A 3 -12.83 2.00 9.22
C LEU A 3 -12.80 2.69 10.58
N ARG A 4 -12.65 4.01 10.60
CA ARG A 4 -12.61 4.81 11.85
C ARG A 4 -13.83 4.57 12.73
N ASP A 5 -15.02 4.48 12.11
CA ASP A 5 -16.28 4.40 12.84
C ASP A 5 -16.70 2.94 13.13
N HIS A 6 -15.87 1.96 12.76
CA HIS A 6 -16.14 0.55 13.01
C HIS A 6 -15.90 0.19 14.48
N PRO A 7 -16.83 -0.51 15.15
CA PRO A 7 -16.71 -0.83 16.59
C PRO A 7 -15.42 -1.53 16.98
N LEU A 8 -14.90 -2.43 16.16
CA LEU A 8 -13.63 -3.15 16.43
C LEU A 8 -12.40 -2.25 16.46
N CYS A 9 -12.46 -1.03 15.91
CA CYS A 9 -11.34 -0.10 16.01
C CYS A 9 -11.07 0.35 17.45
N ALA A 10 -12.07 0.27 18.34
CA ALA A 10 -11.89 0.58 19.75
C ALA A 10 -11.06 -0.50 20.50
N ASP A 11 -11.00 -1.71 19.96
CA ASP A 11 -10.30 -2.86 20.55
C ASP A 11 -8.85 -3.00 20.05
N ILE A 12 -8.45 -2.19 19.04
CA ILE A 12 -7.09 -2.21 18.52
C ILE A 12 -6.14 -1.54 19.53
N PRO A 13 -5.03 -2.20 19.91
CA PRO A 13 -4.01 -1.62 20.80
C PRO A 13 -3.15 -0.62 20.02
N TRP A 14 -3.70 0.56 19.75
CA TRP A 14 -3.09 1.59 18.91
C TRP A 14 -1.70 2.05 19.35
N ASP A 15 -1.36 1.88 20.61
CA ASP A 15 -0.04 2.16 21.17
C ASP A 15 1.05 1.19 20.67
N GLY A 16 0.65 0.01 20.19
CA GLY A 16 1.53 -0.99 19.60
C GLY A 16 1.50 -1.02 18.06
N VAL A 17 0.76 -0.09 17.41
CA VAL A 17 0.67 -0.06 15.94
C VAL A 17 1.59 1.01 15.38
N GLU A 18 2.43 0.64 14.43
CA GLU A 18 3.29 1.57 13.70
C GLU A 18 2.81 1.78 12.27
N PHE A 19 2.88 3.01 11.81
CA PHE A 19 2.39 3.42 10.50
C PHE A 19 3.54 3.88 9.62
N TRP A 20 3.65 3.21 8.46
CA TRP A 20 4.60 3.52 7.40
C TRP A 20 3.86 3.73 6.09
N TRP A 21 4.39 4.56 5.20
CA TRP A 21 3.81 4.80 3.88
C TRP A 21 4.60 4.05 2.80
N SER A 22 3.90 3.32 1.95
CA SER A 22 4.51 2.61 0.81
C SER A 22 4.82 3.55 -0.36
N ASP A 23 4.09 4.66 -0.46
CA ASP A 23 4.39 5.77 -1.36
C ASP A 23 3.78 7.08 -0.87
N GLU A 24 4.34 8.18 -1.34
CA GLU A 24 3.84 9.50 -1.01
C GLU A 24 4.14 10.51 -2.13
N ARG A 25 3.27 11.49 -2.26
CA ARG A 25 3.49 12.66 -3.09
C ARG A 25 4.47 13.58 -2.41
N PHE A 26 5.57 13.95 -3.11
CA PHE A 26 6.58 14.83 -2.57
C PHE A 26 6.12 16.29 -2.63
N LEU A 27 5.15 16.61 -1.79
CA LEU A 27 4.52 17.91 -1.62
C LEU A 27 4.79 18.45 -0.21
N PRO A 28 4.47 19.73 0.06
CA PRO A 28 4.59 20.29 1.41
C PRO A 28 3.76 19.52 2.44
N THR A 29 4.21 19.50 3.69
CA THR A 29 3.47 18.90 4.80
C THR A 29 2.07 19.53 4.91
N GLY A 30 1.05 18.68 5.05
CA GLY A 30 -0.36 19.11 5.16
C GLY A 30 -1.01 19.44 3.82
N ASP A 31 -0.32 19.24 2.69
CA ASP A 31 -0.96 19.36 1.39
C ASP A 31 -2.08 18.30 1.24
N PRO A 32 -3.29 18.66 0.78
CA PRO A 32 -4.42 17.75 0.69
C PRO A 32 -4.20 16.59 -0.29
N GLU A 33 -3.26 16.70 -1.21
CA GLU A 33 -2.92 15.61 -2.13
C GLU A 33 -1.93 14.60 -1.54
N ARG A 34 -1.40 14.82 -0.33
CA ARG A 34 -0.58 13.83 0.36
C ARG A 34 -1.42 12.70 0.95
N ASN A 35 -0.90 11.48 0.86
CA ASN A 35 -1.52 10.29 1.45
C ASN A 35 -1.59 10.40 2.98
N ASP A 36 -0.53 10.92 3.61
CA ASP A 36 -0.48 11.11 5.06
C ASP A 36 -1.54 12.10 5.56
N THR A 37 -1.78 13.20 4.83
CA THR A 37 -2.84 14.16 5.18
C THR A 37 -4.20 13.47 5.26
N GLY A 38 -4.54 12.67 4.24
CA GLY A 38 -5.78 11.88 4.23
C GLY A 38 -5.83 10.82 5.34
N ALA A 39 -4.70 10.20 5.68
CA ALA A 39 -4.63 9.23 6.78
C ALA A 39 -4.86 9.90 8.14
N PHE A 40 -4.27 11.06 8.38
CA PHE A 40 -4.50 11.83 9.61
C PHE A 40 -5.97 12.26 9.76
N GLU A 41 -6.57 12.79 8.71
CA GLU A 41 -7.98 13.22 8.71
C GLU A 41 -8.94 12.03 8.85
N GLY A 42 -8.63 10.93 8.18
CA GLY A 42 -9.51 9.76 8.13
C GLY A 42 -9.42 8.83 9.33
N LEU A 43 -8.26 8.72 9.98
CA LEU A 43 -8.00 7.72 11.02
C LEU A 43 -7.09 8.22 12.15
N LEU A 44 -5.86 8.67 11.85
CA LEU A 44 -4.80 8.77 12.85
C LEU A 44 -5.10 9.81 13.94
N ASN A 45 -5.77 10.92 13.61
CA ASN A 45 -6.17 11.95 14.59
C ASN A 45 -7.29 11.50 15.54
N HIS A 46 -7.91 10.36 15.30
CA HIS A 46 -9.09 9.91 16.05
C HIS A 46 -8.77 8.85 17.12
N TYR A 47 -7.53 8.35 17.14
CA TYR A 47 -7.08 7.32 18.07
C TYR A 47 -5.81 7.72 18.80
N PRO A 48 -5.55 7.16 20.00
CA PRO A 48 -4.40 7.53 20.82
C PRO A 48 -3.10 6.88 20.31
N ILE A 49 -2.74 7.18 19.07
CA ILE A 49 -1.52 6.67 18.44
C ILE A 49 -0.34 7.54 18.87
N PRO A 50 0.73 6.96 19.44
CA PRO A 50 1.92 7.71 19.80
C PRO A 50 2.58 8.33 18.56
N ALA A 51 3.00 9.59 18.63
CA ALA A 51 3.59 10.29 17.50
C ALA A 51 4.86 9.60 16.94
N GLN A 52 5.63 8.93 17.80
CA GLN A 52 6.81 8.15 17.39
C GLN A 52 6.46 6.91 16.57
N ASN A 53 5.21 6.45 16.58
CA ASN A 53 4.75 5.31 15.81
C ASN A 53 4.26 5.72 14.40
N ILE A 54 4.34 7.01 14.05
CA ILE A 54 3.85 7.54 12.77
C ILE A 54 5.05 8.02 11.96
N HIS A 55 5.49 7.20 11.02
CA HIS A 55 6.69 7.41 10.21
C HIS A 55 6.31 7.99 8.83
N GLN A 56 6.10 9.31 8.80
CA GLN A 56 5.74 10.00 7.55
C GLN A 56 6.91 10.05 6.57
N MET A 57 6.62 9.87 5.28
CA MET A 57 7.61 10.15 4.24
C MET A 57 7.97 11.64 4.21
N PRO A 58 9.25 12.00 3.98
CA PRO A 58 9.69 13.39 3.87
C PRO A 58 8.87 14.22 2.89
N SER A 59 8.69 15.49 3.20
CA SER A 59 7.92 16.45 2.40
C SER A 59 8.84 17.45 1.68
N SER A 60 8.34 18.08 0.61
CA SER A 60 9.08 19.10 -0.15
C SER A 60 9.22 20.44 0.57
N GLY A 61 8.52 20.65 1.68
CA GLY A 61 8.56 21.91 2.46
C GLY A 61 9.75 22.04 3.41
N GLY A 62 10.56 20.98 3.55
CA GLY A 62 11.79 20.98 4.35
C GLY A 62 13.04 21.28 3.51
N ALA A 63 14.21 21.14 4.11
CA ALA A 63 15.50 21.32 3.42
C ALA A 63 15.88 20.16 2.50
N ALA A 64 15.09 19.09 2.45
CA ALA A 64 15.38 17.88 1.70
C ALA A 64 15.02 18.02 0.21
N THR A 65 15.87 17.49 -0.66
CA THR A 65 15.51 17.21 -2.05
C THR A 65 14.75 15.89 -2.12
N LEU A 66 14.12 15.62 -3.27
CA LEU A 66 13.41 14.36 -3.51
C LEU A 66 14.32 13.14 -3.26
N ASP A 67 15.56 13.16 -3.78
CA ASP A 67 16.54 12.08 -3.57
C ASP A 67 16.94 11.92 -2.10
N HIS A 68 17.17 13.03 -1.40
CA HIS A 68 17.44 12.97 0.04
C HIS A 68 16.26 12.41 0.81
N GLY A 69 15.03 12.77 0.43
CA GLY A 69 13.82 12.19 1.04
C GLY A 69 13.77 10.67 0.91
N ALA A 70 14.12 10.12 -0.24
CA ALA A 70 14.19 8.66 -0.43
C ALA A 70 15.27 8.01 0.46
N VAL A 71 16.45 8.61 0.54
CA VAL A 71 17.55 8.12 1.39
C VAL A 71 17.19 8.23 2.87
N ASP A 72 16.62 9.34 3.29
CA ASP A 72 16.24 9.57 4.69
C ASP A 72 15.18 8.56 5.16
N TYR A 73 14.16 8.32 4.33
CA TYR A 73 13.11 7.37 4.69
C TYR A 73 13.62 5.92 4.69
N TRP A 74 14.47 5.56 3.73
CA TRP A 74 15.15 4.27 3.74
C TRP A 74 16.00 4.07 4.99
N THR A 75 16.71 5.12 5.43
CA THR A 75 17.53 5.10 6.65
C THR A 75 16.66 4.89 7.89
N GLN A 76 15.47 5.50 7.97
CA GLN A 76 14.53 5.28 9.06
C GLN A 76 14.07 3.81 9.10
N ILE A 77 13.68 3.24 7.95
CA ILE A 77 13.25 1.84 7.86
C ILE A 77 14.37 0.90 8.33
N THR A 78 15.59 1.10 7.84
CA THR A 78 16.71 0.22 8.22
C THR A 78 17.18 0.43 9.66
N ALA A 79 16.98 1.61 10.24
CA ALA A 79 17.25 1.86 11.65
C ALA A 79 16.23 1.15 12.55
N GLU A 80 14.96 1.07 12.14
CA GLU A 80 13.91 0.41 12.90
C GLU A 80 13.98 -1.11 12.79
N PHE A 81 14.09 -1.64 11.59
CA PHE A 81 13.99 -3.08 11.34
C PHE A 81 15.35 -3.82 11.26
N GLY A 82 16.47 -3.09 11.09
CA GLY A 82 17.76 -3.72 10.80
C GLY A 82 17.77 -4.44 9.45
N ASP A 83 18.34 -5.64 9.44
CA ASP A 83 18.44 -6.49 8.23
C ASP A 83 17.14 -7.29 7.96
N ASP A 84 16.28 -7.44 8.96
CA ASP A 84 15.06 -8.26 8.91
C ASP A 84 13.81 -7.36 8.79
N ILE A 85 13.71 -6.60 7.70
CA ILE A 85 12.55 -5.75 7.44
C ILE A 85 11.30 -6.64 7.28
N ALA A 86 10.28 -6.40 8.11
CA ALA A 86 9.02 -7.10 8.01
C ALA A 86 7.86 -6.21 8.47
N PHE A 87 6.99 -5.84 7.53
CA PHE A 87 5.71 -5.21 7.85
C PHE A 87 4.65 -6.30 8.04
N ASP A 88 3.75 -6.13 9.00
CA ASP A 88 2.66 -7.12 9.18
C ASP A 88 1.66 -7.05 8.03
N VAL A 89 1.26 -5.85 7.62
CA VAL A 89 0.32 -5.63 6.52
C VAL A 89 0.75 -4.43 5.69
N CYS A 90 0.80 -4.59 4.37
CA CYS A 90 0.91 -3.50 3.41
C CYS A 90 -0.41 -3.33 2.65
N LEU A 91 -1.05 -2.16 2.82
CA LEU A 91 -2.29 -1.79 2.14
C LEU A 91 -1.95 -1.01 0.88
N LEU A 92 -2.41 -1.47 -0.28
CA LEU A 92 -2.12 -0.86 -1.57
C LEU A 92 -3.40 -0.61 -2.37
N GLY A 93 -3.67 0.63 -2.69
CA GLY A 93 -4.67 0.97 -3.70
C GLY A 93 -4.19 0.56 -5.10
N VAL A 94 -5.07 0.00 -5.91
CA VAL A 94 -4.78 -0.35 -7.30
C VAL A 94 -5.15 0.80 -8.24
N GLY A 95 -4.23 1.21 -9.10
CA GLY A 95 -4.50 2.18 -10.17
C GLY A 95 -5.30 1.56 -11.31
N GLU A 96 -5.96 2.39 -12.13
CA GLU A 96 -6.70 1.95 -13.33
C GLU A 96 -5.79 1.28 -14.39
N ASP A 97 -4.50 1.58 -14.34
CA ASP A 97 -3.43 1.01 -15.16
C ASP A 97 -2.68 -0.13 -14.44
N ALA A 98 -3.26 -0.70 -13.40
CA ALA A 98 -2.70 -1.75 -12.55
C ALA A 98 -1.38 -1.38 -11.85
N HIS A 99 -1.10 -0.07 -11.62
CA HIS A 99 -0.01 0.32 -10.74
C HIS A 99 -0.37 0.12 -9.27
N VAL A 100 0.64 -0.05 -8.42
CA VAL A 100 0.56 0.00 -6.97
C VAL A 100 1.61 0.95 -6.43
N ALA A 101 1.36 1.60 -5.29
CA ALA A 101 2.22 2.66 -4.76
C ALA A 101 2.52 3.68 -5.88
N SER A 102 3.80 4.01 -6.16
CA SER A 102 4.18 4.78 -7.34
C SER A 102 5.01 3.94 -8.34
N LEU A 103 4.73 2.64 -8.42
CA LEU A 103 5.29 1.70 -9.39
C LEU A 103 4.38 1.64 -10.62
N PHE A 104 4.60 2.51 -11.59
CA PHE A 104 3.79 2.61 -12.80
C PHE A 104 4.23 1.63 -13.89
N PRO A 105 3.31 1.11 -14.73
CA PRO A 105 3.65 0.25 -15.85
C PRO A 105 4.79 0.82 -16.71
N SER A 106 5.72 -0.04 -17.08
CA SER A 106 6.88 0.27 -17.93
C SER A 106 7.89 1.27 -17.36
N SER A 107 7.71 1.77 -16.12
CA SER A 107 8.68 2.65 -15.48
C SER A 107 9.97 1.91 -15.09
N GLU A 108 11.08 2.65 -14.94
CA GLU A 108 12.33 2.10 -14.42
C GLU A 108 12.18 1.54 -13.00
N ALA A 109 11.29 2.16 -12.20
CA ALA A 109 11.06 1.77 -10.81
C ALA A 109 10.57 0.32 -10.64
N VAL A 110 9.77 -0.21 -11.57
CA VAL A 110 9.27 -1.60 -11.51
C VAL A 110 10.38 -2.63 -11.73
N ARG A 111 11.50 -2.23 -12.34
CA ARG A 111 12.64 -3.11 -12.63
C ARG A 111 13.65 -3.22 -11.50
N VAL A 112 13.49 -2.42 -10.45
CA VAL A 112 14.41 -2.44 -9.31
C VAL A 112 14.17 -3.69 -8.49
N SER A 113 15.21 -4.53 -8.37
CA SER A 113 15.16 -5.85 -7.75
C SER A 113 15.69 -5.90 -6.31
N THR A 114 15.97 -4.74 -5.71
CA THR A 114 16.45 -4.66 -4.32
C THR A 114 15.48 -3.87 -3.45
N PRO A 115 15.27 -4.26 -2.17
CA PRO A 115 14.46 -3.49 -1.23
C PRO A 115 15.05 -2.11 -1.02
N ARG A 116 14.27 -1.05 -1.26
CA ARG A 116 14.63 0.35 -0.98
C ARG A 116 13.46 1.29 -1.18
N VAL A 117 13.67 2.54 -0.80
CA VAL A 117 12.81 3.66 -1.19
C VAL A 117 13.42 4.36 -2.40
N LEU A 118 12.59 4.71 -3.36
CA LEU A 118 12.99 5.43 -4.58
C LEU A 118 12.40 6.82 -4.63
N ALA A 119 13.15 7.71 -5.25
CA ALA A 119 12.71 9.02 -5.72
C ALA A 119 12.20 8.88 -7.18
N ILE A 120 10.98 9.30 -7.45
CA ILE A 120 10.36 9.34 -8.77
C ILE A 120 10.14 10.80 -9.13
N SER A 121 10.69 11.27 -10.23
CA SER A 121 10.57 12.67 -10.68
C SER A 121 9.63 12.86 -11.88
N ASP A 122 9.18 11.77 -12.48
CA ASP A 122 8.47 11.75 -13.76
C ASP A 122 7.23 10.83 -13.74
N SER A 123 6.53 10.78 -12.59
CA SER A 123 5.27 10.02 -12.51
C SER A 123 4.30 10.43 -13.64
N PRO A 124 3.69 9.47 -14.35
CA PRO A 124 2.73 9.78 -15.42
C PRO A 124 1.43 10.42 -14.90
N LYS A 125 1.22 10.37 -13.58
CA LYS A 125 0.06 11.00 -12.91
C LYS A 125 0.55 12.13 -12.02
N PRO A 126 -0.09 13.33 -12.07
CA PRO A 126 0.30 14.43 -11.19
C PRO A 126 0.04 14.11 -9.71
N PRO A 127 0.81 14.69 -8.80
CA PRO A 127 2.06 15.41 -9.03
C PRO A 127 3.17 14.45 -9.49
N PRO A 128 4.19 14.96 -10.26
CA PRO A 128 5.21 14.08 -10.85
C PRO A 128 6.22 13.55 -9.84
N GLU A 129 6.52 14.31 -8.80
CA GLU A 129 7.51 13.93 -7.79
C GLU A 129 6.90 13.07 -6.71
N ARG A 130 7.48 11.88 -6.49
CA ARG A 130 6.99 10.89 -5.53
C ARG A 130 8.12 10.17 -4.82
N LEU A 131 7.85 9.72 -3.61
CA LEU A 131 8.64 8.70 -2.93
C LEU A 131 7.88 7.37 -2.98
N THR A 132 8.56 6.25 -3.20
CA THR A 132 7.90 4.95 -3.29
C THR A 132 8.78 3.81 -2.79
N PHE A 133 8.16 2.80 -2.19
CA PHE A 133 8.80 1.50 -1.99
C PHE A 133 9.02 0.83 -3.34
N THR A 134 10.12 0.09 -3.45
CA THR A 134 10.29 -0.89 -4.53
C THR A 134 9.39 -2.10 -4.27
N ARG A 135 9.09 -2.88 -5.33
CA ARG A 135 8.37 -4.14 -5.18
C ARG A 135 9.03 -5.07 -4.15
N PRO A 136 10.37 -5.32 -4.19
CA PRO A 136 11.01 -6.16 -3.17
C PRO A 136 10.86 -5.63 -1.72
N LEU A 137 10.71 -4.32 -1.51
CA LEU A 137 10.45 -3.78 -0.17
C LEU A 137 8.99 -4.02 0.25
N ILE A 138 8.04 -3.85 -0.65
CA ILE A 138 6.62 -4.18 -0.40
C ILE A 138 6.49 -5.68 -0.03
N GLU A 139 7.23 -6.55 -0.73
CA GLU A 139 7.23 -8.00 -0.52
C GLU A 139 7.89 -8.45 0.79
N GLN A 140 8.57 -7.57 1.53
CA GLN A 140 8.95 -7.82 2.92
C GLN A 140 7.74 -7.81 3.88
N SER A 141 6.56 -7.44 3.40
CA SER A 141 5.33 -7.51 4.20
C SER A 141 4.85 -8.96 4.33
N ARG A 142 4.37 -9.33 5.53
CA ARG A 142 3.74 -10.64 5.76
C ARG A 142 2.47 -10.77 4.93
N GLN A 143 1.66 -9.73 4.94
CA GLN A 143 0.45 -9.68 4.13
C GLN A 143 0.48 -8.45 3.22
N VAL A 144 0.07 -8.62 1.97
CA VAL A 144 -0.20 -7.52 1.03
C VAL A 144 -1.69 -7.53 0.71
N TRP A 145 -2.35 -6.41 0.95
CA TRP A 145 -3.76 -6.22 0.66
C TRP A 145 -3.92 -5.21 -0.47
N LEU A 146 -4.39 -5.70 -1.60
CA LEU A 146 -4.70 -4.90 -2.77
C LEU A 146 -6.17 -4.46 -2.71
N LEU A 147 -6.43 -3.18 -2.86
CA LEU A 147 -7.79 -2.63 -2.77
C LEU A 147 -8.17 -1.97 -4.10
N ALA A 148 -9.27 -2.43 -4.69
CA ALA A 148 -9.85 -1.83 -5.89
C ALA A 148 -11.36 -1.71 -5.74
N SER A 149 -11.90 -0.54 -6.07
CA SER A 149 -13.33 -0.25 -5.97
C SER A 149 -13.79 0.58 -7.17
N GLY A 150 -14.96 0.25 -7.68
CA GLY A 150 -15.63 0.92 -8.80
C GLY A 150 -15.24 0.38 -10.17
N ALA A 151 -16.15 0.56 -11.14
CA ALA A 151 -16.06 0.04 -12.50
C ALA A 151 -14.79 0.46 -13.26
N ALA A 152 -14.22 1.63 -12.95
CA ALA A 152 -12.97 2.09 -13.57
C ALA A 152 -11.75 1.20 -13.23
N LYS A 153 -11.88 0.28 -12.25
CA LYS A 153 -10.83 -0.66 -11.84
C LYS A 153 -10.96 -2.04 -12.47
N ALA A 154 -12.07 -2.34 -13.16
CA ALA A 154 -12.36 -3.68 -13.66
C ALA A 154 -11.26 -4.21 -14.60
N ASP A 155 -10.76 -3.40 -15.54
CA ASP A 155 -9.68 -3.78 -16.44
C ASP A 155 -8.36 -4.07 -15.70
N ALA A 156 -8.02 -3.22 -14.70
CA ALA A 156 -6.84 -3.42 -13.88
C ALA A 156 -6.94 -4.71 -13.05
N VAL A 157 -8.10 -4.97 -12.48
CA VAL A 157 -8.38 -6.20 -11.72
C VAL A 157 -8.28 -7.43 -12.63
N HIS A 158 -8.85 -7.38 -13.85
CA HIS A 158 -8.68 -8.45 -14.83
C HIS A 158 -7.20 -8.69 -15.16
N CYS A 159 -6.41 -7.62 -15.37
CA CYS A 159 -4.96 -7.74 -15.56
C CYS A 159 -4.26 -8.41 -14.37
N ILE A 160 -4.61 -8.06 -13.13
CA ILE A 160 -4.03 -8.67 -11.93
C ILE A 160 -4.27 -10.18 -11.90
N MET A 161 -5.44 -10.61 -12.32
CA MET A 161 -5.84 -12.02 -12.29
C MET A 161 -5.27 -12.84 -13.46
N THR A 162 -5.01 -12.23 -14.60
CA THR A 162 -4.67 -12.95 -15.86
C THR A 162 -3.25 -12.71 -16.35
N MET A 163 -2.61 -11.59 -15.99
CA MET A 163 -1.26 -11.24 -16.45
C MET A 163 -0.21 -11.65 -15.43
N SER A 164 0.95 -12.07 -15.94
CA SER A 164 2.15 -12.34 -15.14
C SER A 164 3.30 -11.37 -15.43
N ASP A 165 3.09 -10.38 -16.30
CA ASP A 165 4.11 -9.38 -16.66
C ASP A 165 4.11 -8.23 -15.64
N GLU A 166 5.08 -8.27 -14.72
CA GLU A 166 5.26 -7.26 -13.68
C GLU A 166 5.54 -5.85 -14.22
N VAL A 167 6.04 -5.76 -15.44
CA VAL A 167 6.36 -4.48 -16.09
C VAL A 167 5.11 -3.84 -16.67
N ALA A 168 4.21 -4.65 -17.22
CA ALA A 168 2.96 -4.20 -17.81
C ALA A 168 1.86 -3.97 -16.76
N ALA A 169 1.84 -4.78 -15.70
CA ALA A 169 0.85 -4.71 -14.64
C ALA A 169 1.52 -4.95 -13.25
N PRO A 170 2.16 -3.93 -12.66
CA PRO A 170 2.91 -4.09 -11.41
C PRO A 170 2.13 -4.75 -10.28
N ALA A 171 0.84 -4.47 -10.14
CA ALA A 171 -0.02 -5.09 -9.14
C ALA A 171 -0.16 -6.62 -9.28
N SER A 172 0.03 -7.17 -10.50
CA SER A 172 -0.15 -8.60 -10.76
C SER A 172 0.90 -9.49 -10.09
N ASN A 173 2.05 -8.93 -9.74
CA ASN A 173 3.19 -9.68 -9.20
C ASN A 173 3.60 -9.30 -7.77
N VAL A 174 2.91 -8.38 -7.14
CA VAL A 174 3.18 -8.04 -5.73
C VAL A 174 2.61 -9.14 -4.83
N ARG A 175 3.44 -9.66 -3.93
CA ARG A 175 3.05 -10.75 -3.02
C ARG A 175 3.51 -10.46 -1.59
N GLY A 176 2.66 -10.76 -0.63
CA GLY A 176 3.06 -10.89 0.77
C GLY A 176 3.74 -12.24 1.03
N SER A 177 4.67 -12.27 1.98
CA SER A 177 5.41 -13.50 2.31
C SER A 177 4.54 -14.63 2.88
N LEU A 178 3.40 -14.28 3.49
CA LEU A 178 2.42 -15.24 4.00
C LEU A 178 1.13 -15.22 3.19
N ARG A 179 0.62 -14.04 2.82
CA ARG A 179 -0.68 -13.91 2.18
C ARG A 179 -0.75 -12.67 1.29
N THR A 180 -1.48 -12.82 0.17
CA THR A 180 -1.92 -11.68 -0.65
C THR A 180 -3.43 -11.74 -0.78
N VAL A 181 -4.10 -10.61 -0.50
CA VAL A 181 -5.56 -10.52 -0.57
C VAL A 181 -5.92 -9.39 -1.53
N LEU A 182 -6.88 -9.64 -2.39
CA LEU A 182 -7.46 -8.64 -3.29
C LEU A 182 -8.89 -8.34 -2.82
N PHE A 183 -9.10 -7.13 -2.28
CA PHE A 183 -10.41 -6.64 -1.85
C PHE A 183 -11.06 -5.87 -2.99
N LEU A 184 -12.23 -6.29 -3.40
CA LEU A 184 -12.98 -5.77 -4.53
C LEU A 184 -14.43 -5.47 -4.12
N ASP A 185 -15.04 -4.49 -4.76
CA ASP A 185 -16.49 -4.43 -4.87
C ASP A 185 -16.96 -5.11 -6.18
N ASP A 186 -18.27 -5.27 -6.33
CA ASP A 186 -18.87 -5.95 -7.48
C ASP A 186 -18.53 -5.25 -8.81
N ASP A 187 -18.43 -3.93 -8.80
CA ASP A 187 -18.11 -3.15 -9.99
C ASP A 187 -16.66 -3.36 -10.43
N ALA A 188 -15.72 -3.41 -9.50
CA ALA A 188 -14.31 -3.70 -9.79
C ALA A 188 -14.10 -5.16 -10.21
N ALA A 189 -14.96 -6.08 -9.74
CA ALA A 189 -14.92 -7.51 -10.07
C ALA A 189 -15.65 -7.86 -11.39
N ALA A 190 -16.26 -6.90 -12.07
CA ALA A 190 -17.19 -7.15 -13.20
C ALA A 190 -16.60 -7.95 -14.36
N LEU A 191 -15.27 -8.00 -14.52
CA LEU A 191 -14.57 -8.76 -15.56
C LEU A 191 -13.89 -10.05 -15.04
N ILE A 192 -14.14 -10.43 -13.80
CA ILE A 192 -13.69 -11.72 -13.25
C ILE A 192 -14.77 -12.75 -13.54
N GLU A 193 -14.41 -13.80 -14.29
CA GLU A 193 -15.31 -14.94 -14.43
C GLU A 193 -15.36 -15.71 -13.07
N PRO A 194 -16.55 -15.98 -12.53
CA PRO A 194 -16.68 -16.79 -11.33
C PRO A 194 -16.07 -18.16 -11.61
N ASP A 195 -15.17 -18.60 -10.74
CA ASP A 195 -14.67 -19.98 -10.81
C ASP A 195 -15.83 -20.91 -10.44
N GLU A 196 -16.27 -21.77 -11.35
CA GLU A 196 -17.44 -22.66 -11.18
C GLU A 196 -17.28 -23.63 -9.99
N ASP A 197 -16.07 -23.73 -9.40
CA ASP A 197 -15.71 -24.69 -8.36
C ASP A 197 -15.49 -24.07 -6.95
N THR A 198 -15.68 -22.77 -6.78
CA THR A 198 -15.56 -22.13 -5.47
C THR A 198 -16.91 -22.01 -4.76
N SER A 199 -17.39 -23.08 -4.16
CA SER A 199 -18.26 -22.97 -3.00
C SER A 199 -17.42 -22.51 -1.80
N TYR A 200 -17.26 -21.19 -1.61
CA TYR A 200 -16.74 -20.69 -0.34
C TYR A 200 -17.70 -21.08 0.78
N PRO A 201 -17.25 -21.73 1.87
CA PRO A 201 -18.07 -21.88 3.05
C PRO A 201 -18.47 -20.48 3.53
N ALA A 202 -19.73 -20.32 3.87
CA ALA A 202 -20.25 -19.05 4.40
C ALA A 202 -19.39 -18.59 5.59
N ASP A 203 -19.17 -17.29 5.68
CA ASP A 203 -18.20 -16.57 6.52
C ASP A 203 -18.17 -16.90 8.04
N GLU A 204 -19.03 -17.76 8.54
CA GLU A 204 -19.13 -18.08 9.97
C GLU A 204 -18.07 -19.06 10.51
N GLU A 205 -17.41 -19.85 9.67
CA GLU A 205 -16.43 -20.86 10.14
C GLU A 205 -14.97 -20.35 10.16
N TYR A 206 -14.67 -19.27 9.47
CA TYR A 206 -13.27 -18.81 9.31
C TYR A 206 -12.74 -18.05 10.54
N LEU A 207 -13.61 -17.47 11.34
CA LEU A 207 -13.23 -16.69 12.53
C LEU A 207 -13.01 -17.54 13.79
N SER A 208 -13.38 -18.83 13.78
CA SER A 208 -13.31 -19.66 14.98
C SER A 208 -12.10 -20.59 15.08
N SER A 209 -11.30 -20.77 14.03
CA SER A 209 -10.23 -21.78 13.99
C SER A 209 -8.81 -21.26 14.20
N GLU A 210 -8.58 -19.95 14.16
CA GLU A 210 -7.22 -19.37 14.31
C GLU A 210 -6.92 -18.75 15.68
N TYR A 211 -7.87 -18.78 16.62
CA TYR A 211 -7.70 -18.24 17.98
C TYR A 211 -8.01 -19.25 19.09
N SER A 212 -7.70 -20.53 18.85
CA SER A 212 -7.78 -21.57 19.90
C SER A 212 -6.42 -22.07 20.30
#